data_90755b81ce223fbdc3d6c74c30a2d382
#
_entry.id   90755b81ce223fbdc3d6c74c30a2d382
#
_cell.length_a   1.000
_cell.length_b   1.000
_cell.length_c   1.000
_cell.angle_alpha   90.00
_cell.angle_beta   90.00
_cell.angle_gamma   90.00
#
_symmetry.space_group_name_H-M   'P 1'
#
loop_
_entity.id
_entity.type
_entity.pdbx_description
1 polymer ?
#
loop_
_entity_poly.entity_id
_entity_poly.type
_entity_poly.pdbx_seq_one_letter_code
_entity_poly.pdbx_strand_id
1 'polypeptide(L)'
;MSTLLGTILSGRYRLEARIGAGGMSTVYRALDETLQRQVAIKLLNREVTSDSDELERFRREARAVAQLSHPHIVGVIDAGEDDGRPYIVFECIEGETLKERIRRQGRLPVPEAVAYAIEIARALGAAHARHIVHRDVKPQNVLLDE
;
A
#
# COMPACT_ATOMS: atom_id res chain seq x y z
N MET A 1 9.56 22.93 -4.66
CA MET A 1 8.86 21.75 -4.13
C MET A 1 9.88 20.84 -3.44
N SER A 2 9.70 20.61 -2.16
CA SER A 2 10.62 19.74 -1.44
C SER A 2 10.31 18.27 -1.72
N THR A 3 11.35 17.48 -1.89
CA THR A 3 11.21 16.03 -2.01
C THR A 3 11.61 15.37 -0.69
N LEU A 4 10.93 14.31 -0.35
CA LEU A 4 11.26 13.51 0.84
C LEU A 4 12.23 12.38 0.51
N LEU A 5 12.61 12.22 -0.76
CA LEU A 5 13.55 11.17 -1.16
C LEU A 5 14.89 11.37 -0.44
N GLY A 6 15.42 10.28 0.11
CA GLY A 6 16.62 10.31 0.92
C GLY A 6 16.36 10.53 2.41
N THR A 7 15.15 10.96 2.78
CA THR A 7 14.76 11.13 4.19
C THR A 7 14.63 9.77 4.86
N ILE A 8 15.05 9.70 6.13
CA ILE A 8 14.92 8.48 6.92
C ILE A 8 13.82 8.69 7.96
N LEU A 9 12.75 7.90 7.85
CA LEU A 9 11.65 7.94 8.80
C LEU A 9 12.01 7.13 10.05
N SER A 10 11.80 7.71 11.22
CA SER A 10 12.02 7.06 12.52
C SER A 10 13.42 6.44 12.64
N GLY A 11 14.40 7.00 11.95
CA GLY A 11 15.77 6.51 11.97
C GLY A 11 15.95 5.14 11.32
N ARG A 12 14.97 4.64 10.60
CA ARG A 12 14.98 3.26 10.08
C ARG A 12 14.66 3.14 8.60
N TYR A 13 13.68 3.87 8.10
CA TYR A 13 13.18 3.70 6.73
C TYR A 13 13.64 4.82 5.82
N ARG A 14 14.55 4.54 4.91
CA ARG A 14 15.05 5.52 3.94
C ARG A 14 14.16 5.52 2.71
N LEU A 15 13.52 6.64 2.44
CA LEU A 15 12.65 6.80 1.27
C LEU A 15 13.49 6.87 0.00
N GLU A 16 13.28 5.94 -0.93
CA GLU A 16 14.10 5.83 -2.14
C GLU A 16 13.39 6.28 -3.41
N ALA A 17 12.10 6.03 -3.52
CA ALA A 17 11.34 6.38 -4.71
C ALA A 17 9.87 6.58 -4.37
N ARG A 18 9.23 7.53 -5.02
CA ARG A 18 7.78 7.70 -4.93
C ARG A 18 7.13 6.78 -5.95
N ILE A 19 6.25 5.88 -5.51
CA ILE A 19 5.60 4.90 -6.36
C ILE A 19 4.10 5.13 -6.51
N GLY A 20 3.52 6.02 -5.72
CA GLY A 20 2.12 6.38 -5.86
C GLY A 20 1.82 7.66 -5.10
N ALA A 21 0.80 8.38 -5.56
CA ALA A 21 0.37 9.61 -4.91
C ALA A 21 -1.14 9.74 -4.98
N GLY A 22 -1.74 10.12 -3.85
CA GLY A 22 -3.16 10.40 -3.76
C GLY A 22 -3.39 11.71 -3.05
N GLY A 23 -4.66 12.07 -2.84
CA GLY A 23 -5.02 13.30 -2.17
C GLY A 23 -4.64 13.34 -0.70
N MET A 24 -4.65 12.20 -0.04
CA MET A 24 -4.41 12.10 1.41
C MET A 24 -3.06 11.54 1.77
N SER A 25 -2.52 10.63 0.95
CA SER A 25 -1.28 9.94 1.26
C SER A 25 -0.44 9.72 0.01
N THR A 26 0.84 9.49 0.24
CA THR A 26 1.81 9.19 -0.82
C THR A 26 2.49 7.87 -0.46
N VAL A 27 2.71 7.02 -1.44
CA VAL A 27 3.36 5.73 -1.25
C VAL A 27 4.79 5.79 -1.78
N TYR A 28 5.74 5.35 -0.97
CA TYR A 28 7.15 5.33 -1.31
C TYR A 28 7.68 3.90 -1.25
N ARG A 29 8.62 3.59 -2.15
CA ARG A 29 9.50 2.45 -1.92
C ARG A 29 10.60 2.93 -0.98
N ALA A 30 10.91 2.14 0.03
CA ALA A 30 11.91 2.51 1.02
C ALA A 30 12.81 1.33 1.37
N LEU A 31 13.98 1.63 1.90
CA LEU A 31 14.88 0.64 2.44
C LEU A 31 14.74 0.62 3.95
N ASP A 32 14.41 -0.54 4.49
CA ASP A 32 14.48 -0.79 5.93
C ASP A 32 15.95 -1.03 6.26
N GLU A 33 16.62 -0.03 6.83
CA GLU A 33 18.04 -0.11 7.12
C GLU A 33 18.38 -1.09 8.23
N THR A 34 17.42 -1.39 9.10
CA THR A 34 17.61 -2.34 10.19
C THR A 34 17.66 -3.78 9.66
N LEU A 35 16.70 -4.15 8.82
CA LEU A 35 16.60 -5.51 8.29
C LEU A 35 17.17 -5.67 6.88
N GLN A 36 17.65 -4.57 6.29
CA GLN A 36 18.26 -4.56 4.95
C GLN A 36 17.34 -5.16 3.88
N ARG A 37 16.09 -4.66 3.84
CA ARG A 37 15.11 -5.11 2.85
C ARG A 37 14.27 -3.95 2.34
N GLN A 38 13.74 -4.12 1.13
CA GLN A 38 12.83 -3.14 0.54
C GLN A 38 11.44 -3.28 1.17
N VAL A 39 10.79 -2.14 1.41
CA VAL A 39 9.42 -2.06 1.92
C VAL A 39 8.67 -0.98 1.15
N ALA A 40 7.35 -0.98 1.26
CA ALA A 40 6.50 0.09 0.73
C ALA A 40 5.93 0.87 1.91
N ILE A 41 5.99 2.19 1.86
CA ILE A 41 5.51 3.03 2.95
C ILE A 41 4.43 3.97 2.44
N LYS A 42 3.27 3.92 3.08
CA LYS A 42 2.17 4.85 2.85
C LYS A 42 2.25 5.93 3.92
N LEU A 43 2.57 7.15 3.52
CA LEU A 43 2.78 8.29 4.40
C LEU A 43 1.66 9.30 4.21
N LEU A 44 1.01 9.69 5.30
CA LEU A 44 -0.04 10.70 5.24
C LEU A 44 0.56 12.04 4.79
N ASN A 45 -0.09 12.70 3.83
CA ASN A 45 0.39 13.98 3.32
C ASN A 45 0.36 15.04 4.42
N ARG A 46 1.39 15.91 4.44
CA ARG A 46 1.54 16.89 5.52
C ARG A 46 0.34 17.82 5.66
N GLU A 47 -0.23 18.26 4.54
CA GLU A 47 -1.38 19.15 4.56
C GLU A 47 -2.62 18.52 5.19
N VAL A 48 -2.70 17.19 5.25
CA VAL A 48 -3.80 16.45 5.86
C VAL A 48 -3.57 16.22 7.36
N THR A 49 -2.32 16.30 7.82
CA THR A 49 -2.00 16.04 9.23
C THR A 49 -2.58 17.06 10.19
N SER A 50 -2.98 18.23 9.70
CA SER A 50 -3.66 19.25 10.51
C SER A 50 -5.13 18.96 10.70
N ASP A 51 -5.71 18.02 9.94
CA ASP A 51 -7.10 17.60 10.07
C ASP A 51 -7.16 16.41 11.02
N SER A 52 -7.66 16.64 12.25
CA SER A 52 -7.69 15.60 13.27
C SER A 52 -8.59 14.42 12.89
N ASP A 53 -9.65 14.66 12.13
CA ASP A 53 -10.57 13.59 11.70
C ASP A 53 -9.88 12.68 10.66
N GLU A 54 -9.16 13.27 9.73
CA GLU A 54 -8.42 12.51 8.71
C GLU A 54 -7.27 11.73 9.34
N LEU A 55 -6.59 12.33 10.31
CA LEU A 55 -5.51 11.69 11.05
C LEU A 55 -6.03 10.44 11.79
N GLU A 56 -7.14 10.59 12.49
CA GLU A 56 -7.75 9.48 13.22
C GLU A 56 -8.27 8.39 12.28
N ARG A 57 -8.84 8.78 11.15
CA ARG A 57 -9.30 7.84 10.11
C ARG A 57 -8.13 7.03 9.56
N PHE A 58 -7.02 7.69 9.26
CA PHE A 58 -5.82 7.01 8.77
C PHE A 58 -5.33 5.97 9.78
N ARG A 59 -5.26 6.34 11.07
CA ARG A 59 -4.83 5.43 12.13
C ARG A 59 -5.77 4.26 12.31
N ARG A 60 -7.08 4.50 12.22
CA ARG A 60 -8.10 3.46 12.35
C ARG A 60 -8.01 2.47 11.20
N GLU A 61 -7.87 2.96 9.98
CA GLU A 61 -7.73 2.10 8.81
C GLU A 61 -6.45 1.27 8.89
N ALA A 62 -5.36 1.87 9.36
CA ALA A 62 -4.10 1.16 9.56
C ALA A 62 -4.26 -0.01 10.53
N ARG A 63 -4.94 0.22 11.66
CA ARG A 63 -5.18 -0.83 12.64
C ARG A 63 -6.06 -1.95 12.09
N ALA A 64 -7.07 -1.60 11.30
CA ALA A 64 -7.95 -2.59 10.69
C ALA A 64 -7.21 -3.45 9.69
N VAL A 65 -6.46 -2.84 8.78
CA VAL A 65 -5.70 -3.56 7.74
C VAL A 65 -4.60 -4.43 8.36
N ALA A 66 -4.00 -3.98 9.46
CA ALA A 66 -2.98 -4.74 10.15
C ALA A 66 -3.48 -6.08 10.70
N GLN A 67 -4.80 -6.24 10.87
CA GLN A 67 -5.40 -7.49 11.32
C GLN A 67 -5.60 -8.51 10.19
N LEU A 68 -5.44 -8.08 8.94
CA LEU A 68 -5.62 -8.96 7.80
C LEU A 68 -4.37 -9.79 7.54
N SER A 69 -4.56 -11.08 7.31
CA SER A 69 -3.50 -11.99 6.89
C SER A 69 -4.08 -12.91 5.82
N HIS A 70 -3.61 -12.76 4.60
CA HIS A 70 -4.11 -13.54 3.47
C HIS A 70 -3.07 -13.54 2.36
N PRO A 71 -2.89 -14.67 1.62
CA PRO A 71 -1.88 -14.76 0.56
C PRO A 71 -2.04 -13.72 -0.55
N HIS A 72 -3.25 -13.21 -0.77
CA HIS A 72 -3.53 -12.25 -1.82
C HIS A 72 -3.84 -10.84 -1.29
N ILE A 73 -3.41 -10.54 -0.07
CA ILE A 73 -3.49 -9.20 0.50
C ILE A 73 -2.09 -8.78 0.92
N VAL A 74 -1.66 -7.59 0.48
CA VAL A 74 -0.36 -7.04 0.87
C VAL A 74 -0.31 -6.88 2.38
N GLY A 75 0.70 -7.47 3.01
CA GLY A 75 0.81 -7.50 4.47
C GLY A 75 1.35 -6.20 5.04
N VAL A 76 0.81 -5.80 6.19
CA VAL A 76 1.33 -4.70 7.00
C VAL A 76 2.44 -5.24 7.88
N ILE A 77 3.62 -4.62 7.82
CA ILE A 77 4.79 -5.02 8.59
C ILE A 77 4.92 -4.18 9.85
N ASP A 78 4.64 -2.89 9.75
CA ASP A 78 4.89 -1.93 10.82
C ASP A 78 4.04 -0.69 10.60
N ALA A 79 3.97 0.15 11.61
CA ALA A 79 3.35 1.46 11.51
C ALA A 79 4.06 2.38 12.50
N GLY A 80 4.10 3.66 12.18
CA GLY A 80 4.75 4.61 13.04
C GLY A 80 4.36 6.03 12.72
N GLU A 81 5.09 6.95 13.31
CA GLU A 81 4.87 8.37 13.15
C GLU A 81 6.23 9.05 13.15
N ASP A 82 6.43 9.96 12.20
CA ASP A 82 7.66 10.72 12.09
C ASP A 82 7.30 12.19 11.88
N ASP A 83 7.79 13.06 12.77
CA ASP A 83 7.51 14.49 12.72
C ASP A 83 6.01 14.78 12.62
N GLY A 84 5.22 14.07 13.41
CA GLY A 84 3.76 14.22 13.45
C GLY A 84 3.00 13.61 12.28
N ARG A 85 3.69 12.94 11.35
CA ARG A 85 3.06 12.31 10.20
C ARG A 85 3.01 10.80 10.40
N PRO A 86 1.81 10.22 10.45
CA PRO A 86 1.70 8.77 10.55
C PRO A 86 2.01 8.10 9.22
N TYR A 87 2.55 6.88 9.29
CA TYR A 87 2.84 6.06 8.14
C TYR A 87 2.56 4.59 8.43
N ILE A 88 2.34 3.84 7.37
CA ILE A 88 2.14 2.39 7.43
C ILE A 88 3.20 1.75 6.54
N VAL A 89 3.85 0.71 7.06
CA VAL A 89 4.86 -0.04 6.32
C VAL A 89 4.25 -1.34 5.84
N PHE A 90 4.26 -1.55 4.52
CA PHE A 90 3.79 -2.76 3.87
C PHE A 90 4.96 -3.55 3.30
N GLU A 91 4.75 -4.84 3.09
CA GLU A 91 5.70 -5.60 2.28
C GLU A 91 5.79 -4.97 0.88
N CYS A 92 6.97 -5.01 0.29
CA CYS A 92 7.18 -4.50 -1.06
C CYS A 92 6.97 -5.65 -2.03
N ILE A 93 5.99 -5.50 -2.92
CA ILE A 93 5.71 -6.50 -3.95
C ILE A 93 6.47 -6.11 -5.21
N GLU A 94 7.35 -7.00 -5.66
CA GLU A 94 8.06 -6.82 -6.93
C GLU A 94 7.16 -7.34 -8.05
N GLY A 95 7.07 -6.57 -9.11
CA GLY A 95 6.22 -6.88 -10.23
C GLY A 95 5.47 -5.65 -10.71
N GLU A 96 4.50 -5.86 -11.59
CA GLU A 96 3.72 -4.76 -12.14
C GLU A 96 2.30 -4.76 -11.58
N THR A 97 1.60 -3.64 -11.72
CA THR A 97 0.16 -3.60 -11.43
C THR A 97 -0.59 -4.28 -12.56
N LEU A 98 -1.80 -4.71 -12.25
CA LEU A 98 -2.68 -5.28 -13.28
C LEU A 98 -2.98 -4.25 -14.38
N LYS A 99 -3.08 -2.98 -14.02
CA LYS A 99 -3.29 -1.90 -15.00
C LYS A 99 -2.11 -1.80 -15.98
N GLU A 100 -0.88 -1.87 -15.47
CA GLU A 100 0.31 -1.85 -16.31
C GLU A 100 0.37 -3.04 -17.25
N ARG A 101 0.00 -4.22 -16.75
CA ARG A 101 -0.06 -5.41 -17.58
C ARG A 101 -1.07 -5.29 -18.71
N ILE A 102 -2.27 -4.77 -18.42
CA ILE A 102 -3.31 -4.57 -19.42
C ILE A 102 -2.86 -3.55 -20.47
N ARG A 103 -2.18 -2.48 -20.06
CA ARG A 103 -1.64 -1.49 -20.99
C ARG A 103 -0.58 -2.09 -21.92
N ARG A 104 0.27 -2.97 -21.37
CA ARG A 104 1.36 -3.58 -22.11
C ARG A 104 0.89 -4.68 -23.05
N GLN A 105 -0.04 -5.52 -22.61
CA GLN A 105 -0.49 -6.70 -23.36
C GLN A 105 -1.82 -6.52 -24.08
N GLY A 106 -2.61 -5.51 -23.71
CA GLY A 106 -4.00 -5.39 -24.15
C GLY A 106 -4.90 -6.30 -23.32
N ARG A 107 -6.00 -6.79 -23.92
CA ARG A 107 -6.93 -7.67 -23.21
C ARG A 107 -6.22 -8.93 -22.71
N LEU A 108 -6.52 -9.30 -21.46
CA LEU A 108 -6.01 -10.55 -20.91
C LEU A 108 -6.77 -11.75 -21.51
N PRO A 109 -6.11 -12.89 -21.71
CA PRO A 109 -6.80 -14.12 -22.01
C PRO A 109 -7.83 -14.43 -20.93
N VAL A 110 -8.99 -14.96 -21.32
CA VAL A 110 -10.07 -15.24 -20.37
C VAL A 110 -9.63 -16.11 -19.20
N PRO A 111 -8.87 -17.21 -19.39
CA PRO A 111 -8.42 -18.02 -18.26
C PRO A 111 -7.56 -17.23 -17.25
N GLU A 112 -6.70 -16.35 -17.73
CA GLU A 112 -5.86 -15.52 -16.88
C GLU A 112 -6.70 -14.50 -16.10
N ALA A 113 -7.65 -13.84 -16.78
CA ALA A 113 -8.54 -12.88 -16.15
C ALA A 113 -9.39 -13.54 -15.05
N VAL A 114 -9.90 -14.75 -15.31
CA VAL A 114 -10.68 -15.50 -14.33
C VAL A 114 -9.84 -15.88 -13.13
N ALA A 115 -8.59 -16.31 -13.34
CA ALA A 115 -7.68 -16.66 -12.25
C ALA A 115 -7.44 -15.47 -11.32
N TYR A 116 -7.16 -14.30 -11.87
CA TYR A 116 -6.99 -13.08 -11.06
C TYR A 116 -8.27 -12.70 -10.34
N ALA A 117 -9.41 -12.80 -11.00
CA ALA A 117 -10.69 -12.48 -10.38
C ALA A 117 -10.99 -13.37 -9.18
N ILE A 118 -10.66 -14.65 -9.26
CA ILE A 118 -10.84 -15.60 -8.15
C ILE A 118 -9.95 -15.20 -6.97
N GLU A 119 -8.70 -14.88 -7.22
CA GLU A 119 -7.76 -14.48 -6.17
C GLU A 119 -8.20 -13.18 -5.50
N ILE A 120 -8.64 -12.21 -6.28
CA ILE A 120 -9.15 -10.94 -5.78
C ILE A 120 -10.40 -11.18 -4.92
N ALA A 121 -11.31 -12.01 -5.40
CA ALA A 121 -12.54 -12.34 -4.67
C ALA A 121 -12.25 -13.01 -3.33
N ARG A 122 -11.27 -13.92 -3.28
CA ARG A 122 -10.85 -14.57 -2.04
C ARG A 122 -10.26 -13.56 -1.06
N ALA A 123 -9.43 -12.65 -1.55
CA ALA A 123 -8.87 -11.57 -0.74
C ALA A 123 -9.96 -10.68 -0.16
N LEU A 124 -10.89 -10.25 -0.99
CA LEU A 124 -12.02 -9.43 -0.56
C LEU A 124 -12.90 -10.16 0.45
N GLY A 125 -13.11 -11.46 0.24
CA GLY A 125 -13.87 -12.28 1.20
C GLY A 125 -13.22 -12.32 2.57
N ALA A 126 -11.89 -12.44 2.63
CA ALA A 126 -11.15 -12.42 3.88
C ALA A 126 -11.30 -11.06 4.59
N ALA A 127 -11.24 -9.96 3.84
CA ALA A 127 -11.43 -8.62 4.39
C ALA A 127 -12.86 -8.43 4.89
N HIS A 128 -13.85 -8.86 4.09
CA HIS A 128 -15.25 -8.73 4.47
C HIS A 128 -15.59 -9.54 5.73
N ALA A 129 -14.96 -10.67 5.93
CA ALA A 129 -15.12 -11.46 7.15
C ALA A 129 -14.66 -10.71 8.40
N ARG A 130 -13.81 -9.71 8.23
CA ARG A 130 -13.34 -8.81 9.29
C ARG A 130 -14.05 -7.46 9.26
N HIS A 131 -15.16 -7.35 8.52
CA HIS A 131 -15.95 -6.13 8.38
C HIS A 131 -15.18 -4.97 7.73
N ILE A 132 -14.23 -5.30 6.85
CA ILE A 132 -13.46 -4.30 6.09
C ILE A 132 -13.93 -4.33 4.65
N VAL A 133 -14.32 -3.17 4.12
CA VAL A 133 -14.76 -3.00 2.74
C VAL A 133 -13.73 -2.15 2.02
N HIS A 134 -13.21 -2.62 0.88
CA HIS A 134 -12.13 -1.94 0.15
C HIS A 134 -12.56 -0.57 -0.40
N ARG A 135 -13.69 -0.53 -1.11
CA ARG A 135 -14.30 0.68 -1.71
C ARG A 135 -13.60 1.25 -2.93
N ASP A 136 -12.45 0.71 -3.35
CA ASP A 136 -11.71 1.23 -4.50
C ASP A 136 -10.99 0.11 -5.26
N VAL A 137 -11.73 -0.98 -5.55
CA VAL A 137 -11.16 -2.11 -6.31
C VAL A 137 -11.01 -1.72 -7.77
N LYS A 138 -9.79 -1.71 -8.26
CA LYS A 138 -9.48 -1.37 -9.65
C LYS A 138 -8.12 -1.94 -10.03
N PRO A 139 -7.82 -2.09 -11.34
CA PRO A 139 -6.56 -2.72 -11.77
C PRO A 139 -5.29 -2.07 -11.24
N GLN A 140 -5.30 -0.76 -11.02
CA GLN A 140 -4.11 -0.08 -10.49
C GLN A 140 -3.82 -0.41 -9.03
N ASN A 141 -4.80 -1.00 -8.31
CA ASN A 141 -4.65 -1.43 -6.92
C ASN A 141 -4.41 -2.93 -6.79
N VAL A 142 -4.17 -3.61 -7.88
CA VAL A 142 -3.83 -5.03 -7.90
C VAL A 142 -2.37 -5.17 -8.33
N LEU A 143 -1.55 -5.76 -7.47
CA LEU A 143 -0.14 -6.00 -7.74
C LEU A 143 0.04 -7.46 -8.15
N LEU A 144 0.77 -7.67 -9.25
CA LEU A 144 1.07 -9.01 -9.74
C LEU A 144 2.45 -9.39 -9.23
N ASP A 145 2.48 -10.36 -8.33
CA ASP A 145 3.70 -10.87 -7.73
C ASP A 145 4.36 -11.85 -8.71
N GLU A 146 5.61 -11.62 -9.04
CA GLU A 146 6.35 -12.45 -10.00
C GLU A 146 7.31 -13.43 -9.33
#